data_e804349a73340a16e55dced7f7688eca
#
_entry.id   e804349a73340a16e55dced7f7688eca
#
_cell.length_a   1.000
_cell.length_b   1.000
_cell.length_c   1.000
_cell.angle_alpha   90.00
_cell.angle_beta   90.00
_cell.angle_gamma   90.00
#
_symmetry.space_group_name_H-M   'P 1'
#
loop_
_entity.id
_entity.type
_entity.pdbx_description
1 polymer ?
#
loop_
_entity_poly.entity_id
_entity_poly.type
_entity_poly.pdbx_seq_one_letter_code
_entity_poly.pdbx_strand_id
1 'polypeptide(L)'
;CDPDLGSRGTFAELIRDEAGLSDYLRRVAVDFEAVLVEPLMTGTEHRVLVQDGRTVFHSAKAEPALVGDGRSALGDLLEELNHRIAADGVSALPASALGDDIARVPKAGERVVLRGRRNLSAAGDIEQVSEDVPALMAQLAIAAVGALGLRIGAVDMFDVSPGGDLSDLVVIEVNGNPGLRTLENAGRTDL
;
A
#
# COMPACT_ATOMS: atom_id res chain seq x y z
N CYS A 1 4.06 -7.93 -11.21
CA CYS A 1 3.60 -9.33 -11.21
C CYS A 1 3.35 -9.77 -9.78
N ASP A 2 2.32 -10.57 -9.58
CA ASP A 2 1.93 -11.13 -8.30
C ASP A 2 1.42 -12.58 -8.52
N PRO A 3 1.78 -13.54 -7.65
CA PRO A 3 1.20 -14.87 -7.73
C PRO A 3 -0.29 -14.87 -7.34
N ASP A 4 -1.05 -15.72 -8.00
CA ASP A 4 -2.49 -15.89 -7.87
C ASP A 4 -2.99 -16.08 -6.42
N LEU A 5 -2.21 -16.76 -5.59
CA LEU A 5 -2.51 -17.05 -4.18
C LEU A 5 -1.62 -16.26 -3.20
N GLY A 6 -0.95 -15.22 -3.66
CA GLY A 6 -0.10 -14.38 -2.83
C GLY A 6 -0.92 -13.59 -1.81
N SER A 7 -0.39 -13.42 -0.61
CA SER A 7 -0.95 -12.54 0.39
C SER A 7 0.10 -11.56 0.89
N ARG A 8 -0.33 -10.37 1.34
CA ARG A 8 0.55 -9.31 1.84
C ARG A 8 1.63 -8.86 0.87
N GLY A 9 1.37 -8.95 -0.46
CA GLY A 9 2.34 -8.61 -1.50
C GLY A 9 3.54 -9.54 -1.56
N THR A 10 3.43 -10.77 -1.05
CA THR A 10 4.48 -11.79 -1.16
C THR A 10 4.72 -12.08 -2.63
N PHE A 11 5.98 -11.97 -3.08
CA PHE A 11 6.40 -12.09 -4.48
C PHE A 11 5.87 -11.01 -5.44
N ALA A 12 5.15 -9.98 -4.97
CA ALA A 12 4.81 -8.86 -5.84
C ALA A 12 6.08 -8.07 -6.20
N GLU A 13 6.39 -7.99 -7.49
CA GLU A 13 7.61 -7.35 -7.99
C GLU A 13 7.32 -6.42 -9.16
N LEU A 14 8.04 -5.29 -9.18
CA LEU A 14 8.04 -4.39 -10.32
C LEU A 14 8.96 -4.95 -11.40
N ILE A 15 8.38 -5.37 -12.50
CA ILE A 15 9.09 -5.87 -13.68
C ILE A 15 9.27 -4.73 -14.68
N ARG A 16 10.50 -4.53 -15.16
CA ARG A 16 10.84 -3.41 -16.04
C ARG A 16 11.14 -3.83 -17.48
N ASP A 17 11.52 -5.09 -17.67
CA ASP A 17 11.92 -5.62 -18.97
C ASP A 17 11.65 -7.14 -19.07
N GLU A 18 11.85 -7.69 -20.25
CA GLU A 18 11.61 -9.10 -20.55
C GLU A 18 12.55 -10.04 -19.78
N ALA A 19 13.80 -9.63 -19.56
CA ALA A 19 14.76 -10.42 -18.79
C ALA A 19 14.31 -10.54 -17.34
N GLY A 20 13.91 -9.44 -16.72
CA GLY A 20 13.33 -9.41 -15.36
C GLY A 20 12.07 -10.26 -15.25
N LEU A 21 11.19 -10.23 -16.28
CA LEU A 21 10.00 -11.08 -16.30
C LEU A 21 10.39 -12.56 -16.35
N SER A 22 11.33 -12.92 -17.21
CA SER A 22 11.80 -14.30 -17.35
C SER A 22 12.44 -14.84 -16.05
N ASP A 23 13.21 -14.00 -15.36
CA ASP A 23 13.82 -14.36 -14.08
C ASP A 23 12.76 -14.50 -12.98
N TYR A 24 11.79 -13.61 -12.94
CA TYR A 24 10.67 -13.67 -12.03
C TYR A 24 9.87 -14.96 -12.22
N LEU A 25 9.45 -15.25 -13.46
CA LEU A 25 8.67 -16.46 -13.76
C LEU A 25 9.41 -17.74 -13.40
N ARG A 26 10.73 -17.82 -13.63
CA ARG A 26 11.52 -18.98 -13.22
C ARG A 26 11.54 -19.20 -11.71
N ARG A 27 11.55 -18.13 -10.92
CA ARG A 27 11.54 -18.21 -9.45
C ARG A 27 10.17 -18.63 -8.91
N VAL A 28 9.09 -18.06 -9.45
CA VAL A 28 7.75 -18.28 -8.89
C VAL A 28 7.07 -19.54 -9.45
N ALA A 29 7.45 -20.03 -10.62
CA ALA A 29 6.89 -21.22 -11.24
C ALA A 29 7.10 -22.52 -10.42
N VAL A 30 7.97 -22.49 -9.41
CA VAL A 30 8.17 -23.62 -8.50
C VAL A 30 6.96 -23.79 -7.58
N ASP A 31 6.35 -22.69 -7.18
CA ASP A 31 5.29 -22.67 -6.17
C ASP A 31 3.92 -22.27 -6.72
N PHE A 32 3.87 -21.61 -7.89
CA PHE A 32 2.64 -21.05 -8.45
C PHE A 32 2.44 -21.40 -9.93
N GLU A 33 1.23 -21.82 -10.27
CA GLU A 33 0.87 -22.18 -11.65
C GLU A 33 0.55 -20.95 -12.51
N ALA A 34 0.15 -19.85 -11.90
CA ALA A 34 -0.22 -18.61 -12.57
C ALA A 34 0.32 -17.39 -11.86
N VAL A 35 0.51 -16.31 -12.61
CA VAL A 35 0.88 -15.00 -12.09
C VAL A 35 0.01 -13.93 -12.74
N LEU A 36 -0.36 -12.92 -11.96
CA LEU A 36 -1.05 -11.74 -12.44
C LEU A 36 -0.01 -10.70 -12.89
N VAL A 37 -0.19 -10.15 -14.07
CA VAL A 37 0.63 -9.06 -14.61
C VAL A 37 -0.26 -7.85 -14.82
N GLU A 38 0.01 -6.78 -14.09
CA GLU A 38 -0.80 -5.57 -14.08
C GLU A 38 0.06 -4.34 -14.41
N PRO A 39 -0.54 -3.27 -14.98
CA PRO A 39 0.12 -1.99 -15.06
C PRO A 39 0.50 -1.47 -13.66
N LEU A 40 1.69 -0.87 -13.54
CA LEU A 40 2.03 -0.17 -12.30
C LEU A 40 1.16 1.09 -12.19
N MET A 41 0.31 1.11 -11.18
CA MET A 41 -0.47 2.30 -10.86
C MET A 41 0.38 3.31 -10.08
N THR A 42 0.23 4.58 -10.44
CA THR A 42 0.87 5.71 -9.75
C THR A 42 -0.22 6.66 -9.28
N GLY A 43 -0.12 7.16 -8.06
CA GLY A 43 -1.15 8.00 -7.45
C GLY A 43 -1.23 7.79 -5.96
N THR A 44 -2.24 8.37 -5.32
CA THR A 44 -2.49 8.15 -3.90
C THR A 44 -3.37 6.92 -3.72
N GLU A 45 -2.94 6.00 -2.89
CA GLU A 45 -3.73 4.82 -2.55
C GLU A 45 -4.71 5.15 -1.41
N HIS A 46 -5.96 4.80 -1.64
CA HIS A 46 -7.05 4.96 -0.68
C HIS A 46 -7.66 3.60 -0.35
N ARG A 47 -8.11 3.44 0.89
CA ARG A 47 -8.94 2.30 1.31
C ARG A 47 -10.26 2.81 1.84
N VAL A 48 -11.36 2.23 1.35
CA VAL A 48 -12.72 2.54 1.79
C VAL A 48 -13.36 1.31 2.41
N LEU A 49 -13.81 1.40 3.65
CA LEU A 49 -14.62 0.34 4.26
C LEU A 49 -16.09 0.57 3.92
N VAL A 50 -16.71 -0.48 3.40
CA VAL A 50 -18.15 -0.54 3.13
C VAL A 50 -18.78 -1.62 4.00
N GLN A 51 -19.91 -1.29 4.62
CA GLN A 51 -20.74 -2.23 5.39
C GLN A 51 -22.20 -2.00 5.06
N ASP A 52 -22.92 -3.07 4.72
CA ASP A 52 -24.36 -3.07 4.41
C ASP A 52 -24.77 -1.97 3.39
N GLY A 53 -23.94 -1.80 2.36
CA GLY A 53 -24.18 -0.82 1.28
C GLY A 53 -23.92 0.65 1.67
N ARG A 54 -23.19 0.91 2.76
CA ARG A 54 -22.78 2.24 3.21
C ARG A 54 -21.30 2.30 3.46
N THR A 55 -20.69 3.42 3.16
CA THR A 55 -19.31 3.68 3.55
C THR A 55 -19.23 3.98 5.05
N VAL A 56 -18.25 3.39 5.71
CA VAL A 56 -17.99 3.58 7.14
C VAL A 56 -16.88 4.62 7.33
N PHE A 57 -15.77 4.43 6.62
CA PHE A 57 -14.66 5.39 6.61
C PHE A 57 -13.85 5.23 5.33
N HIS A 58 -13.00 6.21 5.06
CA HIS A 58 -11.88 6.05 4.15
C HIS A 58 -10.57 6.43 4.82
N SER A 59 -9.48 5.87 4.32
CA SER A 59 -8.13 6.26 4.68
C SER A 59 -7.27 6.44 3.43
N ALA A 60 -6.38 7.44 3.44
CA ALA A 60 -5.33 7.56 2.46
C ALA A 60 -4.08 6.89 3.01
N LYS A 61 -3.39 6.11 2.18
CA LYS A 61 -2.10 5.53 2.55
C LYS A 61 -1.00 6.55 2.23
N ALA A 62 -0.22 6.87 3.24
CA ALA A 62 1.00 7.65 3.05
C ALA A 62 2.01 6.87 2.20
N GLU A 63 2.76 7.58 1.37
CA GLU A 63 3.95 6.99 0.78
C GLU A 63 4.94 6.65 1.90
N PRO A 64 5.51 5.41 1.92
CA PRO A 64 6.49 5.05 2.92
C PRO A 64 7.65 6.03 2.88
N ALA A 65 7.96 6.60 4.03
CA ALA A 65 9.00 7.61 4.15
C ALA A 65 9.79 7.44 5.46
N LEU A 66 11.04 7.86 5.42
CA LEU A 66 11.83 8.04 6.63
C LEU A 66 11.70 9.49 7.09
N VAL A 67 11.67 9.70 8.39
CA VAL A 67 11.71 11.03 8.99
C VAL A 67 13.09 11.22 9.60
N GLY A 68 13.80 12.24 9.14
CA GLY A 68 15.12 12.58 9.63
C GLY A 68 15.10 13.00 11.12
N ASP A 69 16.10 12.57 11.85
CA ASP A 69 16.36 12.99 13.22
C ASP A 69 17.46 14.06 13.33
N GLY A 70 18.09 14.38 12.20
CA GLY A 70 19.23 15.30 12.09
C GLY A 70 20.57 14.72 12.53
N ARG A 71 20.66 13.39 12.72
CA ARG A 71 21.85 12.69 13.26
C ARG A 71 22.19 11.41 12.54
N SER A 72 21.17 10.55 12.32
CA SER A 72 21.32 9.23 11.74
C SER A 72 21.35 9.30 10.22
N ALA A 73 22.14 8.44 9.58
CA ALA A 73 22.11 8.28 8.13
C ALA A 73 20.81 7.61 7.69
N LEU A 74 20.41 7.82 6.43
CA LEU A 74 19.21 7.18 5.87
C LEU A 74 19.26 5.65 5.95
N GLY A 75 20.46 5.07 5.81
CA GLY A 75 20.65 3.62 5.98
C GLY A 75 20.26 3.14 7.37
N ASP A 76 20.69 3.86 8.41
CA ASP A 76 20.41 3.51 9.81
C ASP A 76 18.90 3.66 10.11
N LEU A 77 18.29 4.74 9.63
CA LEU A 77 16.84 4.97 9.76
C LEU A 77 16.02 3.90 9.02
N LEU A 78 16.49 3.41 7.87
CA LEU A 78 15.86 2.32 7.15
C LEU A 78 15.98 1.00 7.92
N GLU A 79 17.11 0.73 8.54
CA GLU A 79 17.32 -0.46 9.36
C GLU A 79 16.38 -0.46 10.58
N GLU A 80 16.25 0.67 11.25
CA GLU A 80 15.30 0.84 12.35
C GLU A 80 13.85 0.64 11.91
N LEU A 81 13.46 1.19 10.76
CA LEU A 81 12.14 0.94 10.16
C LEU A 81 11.94 -0.55 9.89
N ASN A 82 12.92 -1.21 9.29
CA ASN A 82 12.86 -2.64 9.00
C ASN A 82 12.70 -3.49 10.25
N HIS A 83 13.36 -3.13 11.34
CA HIS A 83 13.17 -3.81 12.63
C HIS A 83 11.74 -3.64 13.17
N ARG A 84 11.16 -2.46 13.05
CA ARG A 84 9.77 -2.21 13.47
C ARG A 84 8.78 -3.04 12.66
N ILE A 85 8.88 -2.99 11.34
CA ILE A 85 7.92 -3.66 10.45
C ILE A 85 8.05 -5.19 10.48
N ALA A 86 9.24 -5.71 10.80
CA ALA A 86 9.45 -7.14 10.97
C ALA A 86 8.62 -7.72 12.12
N ALA A 87 8.38 -6.95 13.19
CA ALA A 87 7.52 -7.33 14.29
C ALA A 87 6.05 -7.56 13.85
N ASP A 88 5.63 -6.88 12.77
CA ASP A 88 4.30 -7.01 12.17
C ASP A 88 4.26 -8.05 11.02
N GLY A 89 5.36 -8.78 10.82
CA GLY A 89 5.49 -9.81 9.78
C GLY A 89 5.64 -9.24 8.36
N VAL A 90 6.07 -7.99 8.24
CA VAL A 90 6.32 -7.32 6.96
C VAL A 90 7.76 -7.57 6.51
N SER A 91 7.94 -7.88 5.24
CA SER A 91 9.26 -8.06 4.66
C SER A 91 10.09 -6.77 4.69
N ALA A 92 11.37 -6.89 5.02
CA ALA A 92 12.29 -5.76 5.05
C ALA A 92 12.35 -5.03 3.70
N LEU A 93 12.48 -3.71 3.77
CA LEU A 93 12.72 -2.85 2.63
C LEU A 93 14.18 -2.92 2.20
N PRO A 94 14.46 -3.06 0.90
CA PRO A 94 15.83 -3.12 0.44
C PRO A 94 16.49 -1.73 0.50
N ALA A 95 17.80 -1.70 0.66
CA ALA A 95 18.59 -0.47 0.63
C ALA A 95 18.41 0.33 -0.68
N SER A 96 18.09 -0.36 -1.79
CA SER A 96 17.76 0.29 -3.08
C SER A 96 16.54 1.21 -3.02
N ALA A 97 15.71 1.10 -1.98
CA ALA A 97 14.62 2.05 -1.74
C ALA A 97 15.13 3.49 -1.47
N LEU A 98 16.37 3.64 -1.03
CA LEU A 98 17.03 4.94 -0.80
C LEU A 98 17.77 5.47 -2.04
N GLY A 99 17.95 4.65 -3.08
CA GLY A 99 18.83 4.98 -4.20
C GLY A 99 20.28 5.14 -3.74
N ASP A 100 20.96 6.20 -4.20
CA ASP A 100 22.38 6.46 -3.88
C ASP A 100 22.57 7.22 -2.56
N ASP A 101 21.48 7.58 -1.87
CA ASP A 101 21.49 8.50 -0.71
C ASP A 101 21.70 7.82 0.64
N ILE A 102 22.08 6.53 0.68
CA ILE A 102 22.14 5.72 1.89
C ILE A 102 22.93 6.33 3.05
N ALA A 103 24.02 7.04 2.74
CA ALA A 103 24.88 7.71 3.72
C ALA A 103 24.45 9.14 4.09
N ARG A 104 23.41 9.67 3.44
CA ARG A 104 22.92 11.01 3.71
C ARG A 104 22.26 11.11 5.08
N VAL A 105 22.59 12.15 5.83
CA VAL A 105 21.91 12.50 7.09
C VAL A 105 20.83 13.53 6.77
N PRO A 106 19.54 13.18 6.83
CA PRO A 106 18.45 14.13 6.61
C PRO A 106 18.31 15.08 7.80
N LYS A 107 17.80 16.29 7.55
CA LYS A 107 17.52 17.25 8.64
C LYS A 107 16.45 16.69 9.56
N ALA A 108 16.44 17.12 10.81
CA ALA A 108 15.38 16.78 11.74
C ALA A 108 14.00 17.20 11.19
N GLY A 109 13.06 16.25 11.11
CA GLY A 109 11.73 16.45 10.54
C GLY A 109 11.68 16.38 9.00
N GLU A 110 12.80 16.22 8.31
CA GLU A 110 12.80 16.04 6.86
C GLU A 110 12.20 14.68 6.50
N ARG A 111 11.19 14.71 5.62
CA ARG A 111 10.56 13.49 5.12
C ARG A 111 11.23 13.05 3.82
N VAL A 112 11.75 11.83 3.81
CA VAL A 112 12.42 11.21 2.66
C VAL A 112 11.59 10.02 2.19
N VAL A 113 10.93 10.18 1.04
CA VAL A 113 10.08 9.13 0.45
C VAL A 113 10.94 7.98 -0.03
N LEU A 114 10.56 6.76 0.31
CA LEU A 114 11.23 5.55 -0.11
C LEU A 114 10.75 5.13 -1.50
N ARG A 115 11.71 4.78 -2.37
CA ARG A 115 11.43 4.30 -3.72
C ARG A 115 11.08 2.82 -3.70
N GLY A 116 10.09 2.40 -4.47
CA GLY A 116 9.81 0.97 -4.64
C GLY A 116 8.39 0.56 -4.27
N ARG A 117 8.23 -0.56 -3.59
CA ARG A 117 6.92 -1.13 -3.29
C ARG A 117 6.05 -0.18 -2.48
N ARG A 118 4.88 0.17 -3.04
CA ARG A 118 3.84 0.91 -2.30
C ARG A 118 3.00 0.00 -1.39
N ASN A 119 3.08 -1.33 -1.56
CA ASN A 119 2.36 -2.32 -0.74
C ASN A 119 3.01 -2.54 0.64
N LEU A 120 3.40 -1.48 1.31
CA LEU A 120 3.83 -1.50 2.69
C LEU A 120 2.63 -1.30 3.63
N SER A 121 1.57 -2.04 3.37
CA SER A 121 0.32 -1.97 4.14
C SER A 121 0.47 -2.23 5.65
N ALA A 122 1.66 -2.58 6.12
CA ALA A 122 1.99 -2.68 7.52
C ALA A 122 3.02 -1.63 8.00
N ALA A 123 3.64 -0.85 7.11
CA ALA A 123 4.62 0.18 7.45
C ALA A 123 4.24 1.57 6.92
N GLY A 124 3.19 1.67 6.11
CA GLY A 124 2.64 2.96 5.71
C GLY A 124 1.82 3.52 6.87
N ASP A 125 2.26 4.62 7.45
CA ASP A 125 1.42 5.41 8.31
C ASP A 125 0.17 5.81 7.53
N ILE A 126 -1.01 5.59 8.13
CA ILE A 126 -2.26 6.11 7.58
C ILE A 126 -2.22 7.59 7.84
N GLU A 127 -2.14 8.38 6.77
CA GLU A 127 -2.10 9.83 6.91
C GLU A 127 -3.41 10.38 7.45
N GLN A 128 -4.53 9.71 7.11
CA GLN A 128 -5.83 10.23 7.47
C GLN A 128 -6.90 9.14 7.48
N VAL A 129 -7.67 9.06 8.56
CA VAL A 129 -8.93 8.30 8.60
C VAL A 129 -10.07 9.31 8.70
N SER A 130 -11.03 9.23 7.80
CA SER A 130 -12.20 10.12 7.77
C SER A 130 -13.47 9.32 7.54
N GLU A 131 -14.53 9.68 8.25
CA GLU A 131 -15.89 9.19 8.00
C GLU A 131 -16.58 9.95 6.84
N ASP A 132 -16.07 11.14 6.51
CA ASP A 132 -16.52 11.89 5.35
C ASP A 132 -15.85 11.35 4.08
N VAL A 133 -16.50 10.39 3.44
CA VAL A 133 -15.99 9.71 2.24
C VAL A 133 -16.42 10.49 0.99
N PRO A 134 -15.49 10.94 0.14
CA PRO A 134 -15.82 11.64 -1.09
C PRO A 134 -16.82 10.88 -1.96
N ALA A 135 -17.79 11.58 -2.55
CA ALA A 135 -18.95 10.98 -3.21
C ALA A 135 -18.59 9.96 -4.32
N LEU A 136 -17.62 10.28 -5.19
CA LEU A 136 -17.19 9.38 -6.25
C LEU A 136 -16.54 8.11 -5.67
N MET A 137 -15.70 8.27 -4.65
CA MET A 137 -15.06 7.18 -3.94
C MET A 137 -16.09 6.26 -3.27
N ALA A 138 -17.09 6.85 -2.60
CA ALA A 138 -18.18 6.11 -1.97
C ALA A 138 -19.00 5.31 -3.00
N GLN A 139 -19.36 5.93 -4.13
CA GLN A 139 -20.10 5.26 -5.20
C GLN A 139 -19.35 4.06 -5.77
N LEU A 140 -18.07 4.22 -6.08
CA LEU A 140 -17.24 3.14 -6.61
C LEU A 140 -17.06 2.01 -5.59
N ALA A 141 -16.80 2.34 -4.33
CA ALA A 141 -16.61 1.34 -3.29
C ALA A 141 -17.88 0.52 -3.04
N ILE A 142 -19.04 1.18 -2.91
CA ILE A 142 -20.33 0.50 -2.72
C ILE A 142 -20.65 -0.40 -3.92
N ALA A 143 -20.44 0.10 -5.14
CA ALA A 143 -20.67 -0.68 -6.36
C ALA A 143 -19.76 -1.92 -6.43
N ALA A 144 -18.47 -1.78 -6.10
CA ALA A 144 -17.49 -2.87 -6.13
C ALA A 144 -17.85 -3.97 -5.11
N VAL A 145 -18.16 -3.60 -3.86
CA VAL A 145 -18.57 -4.55 -2.81
C VAL A 145 -19.89 -5.24 -3.18
N GLY A 146 -20.86 -4.47 -3.70
CA GLY A 146 -22.15 -4.98 -4.15
C GLY A 146 -22.06 -5.94 -5.33
N ALA A 147 -21.18 -5.68 -6.29
CA ALA A 147 -20.94 -6.56 -7.44
C ALA A 147 -20.44 -7.96 -7.05
N LEU A 148 -19.73 -8.05 -5.91
CA LEU A 148 -19.25 -9.31 -5.35
C LEU A 148 -20.27 -9.96 -4.38
N GLY A 149 -21.43 -9.36 -4.16
CA GLY A 149 -22.45 -9.86 -3.22
C GLY A 149 -22.01 -9.82 -1.76
N LEU A 150 -21.03 -8.99 -1.42
CA LEU A 150 -20.52 -8.87 -0.06
C LEU A 150 -21.36 -7.88 0.76
N ARG A 151 -21.52 -8.16 2.05
CA ARG A 151 -22.12 -7.22 3.00
C ARG A 151 -21.10 -6.31 3.63
N ILE A 152 -19.86 -6.78 3.76
CA ILE A 152 -18.72 -6.02 4.26
C ILE A 152 -17.55 -6.20 3.31
N GLY A 153 -16.81 -5.13 3.04
CA GLY A 153 -15.61 -5.18 2.23
C GLY A 153 -14.79 -3.90 2.35
N ALA A 154 -13.47 -4.03 2.31
CA ALA A 154 -12.58 -2.91 2.11
C ALA A 154 -12.15 -2.86 0.65
N VAL A 155 -12.31 -1.70 0.03
CA VAL A 155 -11.95 -1.43 -1.36
C VAL A 155 -10.69 -0.62 -1.39
N ASP A 156 -9.65 -1.17 -2.00
CA ASP A 156 -8.42 -0.46 -2.29
C ASP A 156 -8.55 0.18 -3.69
N MET A 157 -8.24 1.47 -3.78
CA MET A 157 -8.31 2.23 -5.02
C MET A 157 -7.19 3.26 -5.10
N PHE A 158 -6.78 3.58 -6.31
CA PHE A 158 -5.82 4.65 -6.58
C PHE A 158 -6.54 5.88 -7.13
N ASP A 159 -6.20 7.05 -6.57
CA ASP A 159 -6.42 8.30 -7.25
C ASP A 159 -5.28 8.53 -8.24
N VAL A 160 -5.57 8.37 -9.52
CA VAL A 160 -4.61 8.55 -10.61
C VAL A 160 -4.76 9.90 -11.30
N SER A 161 -5.63 10.77 -10.78
CA SER A 161 -5.78 12.12 -11.29
C SER A 161 -4.48 12.92 -11.17
N PRO A 162 -4.12 13.74 -12.17
CA PRO A 162 -2.88 14.50 -12.15
C PRO A 162 -2.74 15.48 -10.99
N GLY A 163 -3.87 15.94 -10.46
CA GLY A 163 -3.92 16.90 -9.34
C GLY A 163 -4.18 16.26 -7.98
N GLY A 164 -4.43 14.95 -7.91
CA GLY A 164 -4.85 14.30 -6.67
C GLY A 164 -6.21 14.79 -6.18
N ASP A 165 -7.11 15.14 -7.12
CA ASP A 165 -8.42 15.74 -6.85
C ASP A 165 -9.58 14.73 -6.86
N LEU A 166 -9.24 13.44 -6.86
CA LEU A 166 -10.18 12.32 -6.87
C LEU A 166 -11.08 12.24 -8.12
N SER A 167 -10.72 12.91 -9.21
CA SER A 167 -11.50 12.90 -10.45
C SER A 167 -11.31 11.64 -11.28
N ASP A 168 -10.25 10.87 -11.03
CA ASP A 168 -9.92 9.64 -11.73
C ASP A 168 -9.48 8.55 -10.73
N LEU A 169 -10.41 7.67 -10.38
CA LEU A 169 -10.23 6.61 -9.39
C LEU A 169 -10.24 5.24 -10.05
N VAL A 170 -9.25 4.41 -9.73
CA VAL A 170 -9.14 3.03 -10.19
C VAL A 170 -9.24 2.08 -9.02
N VAL A 171 -10.25 1.21 -9.02
CA VAL A 171 -10.38 0.13 -8.03
C VAL A 171 -9.35 -0.95 -8.33
N ILE A 172 -8.56 -1.34 -7.33
CA ILE A 172 -7.50 -2.33 -7.44
C ILE A 172 -7.94 -3.67 -6.83
N GLU A 173 -8.52 -3.62 -5.63
CA GLU A 173 -8.83 -4.82 -4.87
C GLU A 173 -10.06 -4.62 -3.99
N VAL A 174 -10.80 -5.70 -3.76
CA VAL A 174 -11.88 -5.76 -2.77
C VAL A 174 -11.60 -6.88 -1.78
N ASN A 175 -11.39 -6.53 -0.53
CA ASN A 175 -11.12 -7.45 0.56
C ASN A 175 -12.42 -7.77 1.31
N GLY A 176 -12.94 -8.99 1.17
CA GLY A 176 -14.18 -9.44 1.83
C GLY A 176 -14.04 -9.74 3.34
N ASN A 177 -12.81 -9.83 3.84
CA ASN A 177 -12.51 -9.94 5.27
C ASN A 177 -11.46 -8.89 5.65
N PRO A 178 -11.84 -7.61 5.69
CA PRO A 178 -10.91 -6.53 5.91
C PRO A 178 -10.33 -6.57 7.34
N GLY A 179 -9.00 -6.50 7.44
CA GLY A 179 -8.35 -6.29 8.73
C GLY A 179 -8.64 -4.89 9.27
N LEU A 180 -9.10 -4.82 10.52
CA LEU A 180 -9.41 -3.55 11.18
C LEU A 180 -8.24 -2.96 11.98
N ARG A 181 -7.07 -3.60 11.98
CA ARG A 181 -5.85 -3.09 12.65
C ARG A 181 -5.51 -1.66 12.31
N THR A 182 -5.82 -1.27 11.11
CA THR A 182 -5.66 0.09 10.61
C THR A 182 -6.42 1.11 11.46
N LEU A 183 -7.65 0.78 11.88
CA LEU A 183 -8.46 1.62 12.75
C LEU A 183 -7.93 1.62 14.18
N GLU A 184 -7.54 0.45 14.69
CA GLU A 184 -6.95 0.33 16.02
C GLU A 184 -5.68 1.18 16.13
N ASN A 185 -4.79 1.12 15.13
CA ASN A 185 -3.58 1.92 15.07
C ASN A 185 -3.85 3.43 14.95
N ALA A 186 -4.96 3.81 14.33
CA ALA A 186 -5.42 5.18 14.25
C ALA A 186 -6.19 5.64 15.51
N GLY A 187 -6.27 4.78 16.54
CA GLY A 187 -7.00 5.06 17.77
C GLY A 187 -8.52 5.05 17.62
N ARG A 188 -9.04 4.52 16.49
CA ARG A 188 -10.47 4.46 16.17
C ARG A 188 -11.02 3.09 16.53
N THR A 189 -11.23 2.87 17.83
CA THR A 189 -11.86 1.65 18.37
C THR A 189 -13.38 1.76 18.51
N ASP A 190 -13.94 2.87 18.06
CA ASP A 190 -15.35 3.23 18.11
C ASP A 190 -16.12 2.89 16.82
N LEU A 191 -15.42 2.48 15.77
CA LEU A 191 -15.98 2.15 14.44
C LEU A 191 -16.20 0.65 14.18
#